data_cfaed7c82a3a65844e553c1ae8c341ae
#
_entry.id   cfaed7c82a3a65844e553c1ae8c341ae
#
_cell.length_a   1.000
_cell.length_b   1.000
_cell.length_c   1.000
_cell.angle_alpha   90.00
_cell.angle_beta   90.00
_cell.angle_gamma   90.00
#
_symmetry.space_group_name_H-M   'P 1'
#
loop_
_entity.id
_entity.type
_entity.pdbx_description
1 polymer ?
#
loop_
_entity_poly.entity_id
_entity_poly.type
_entity_poly.pdbx_seq_one_letter_code
_entity_poly.pdbx_strand_id
1 'polypeptide(L)'
;MPDRIAEIMDPNPVTVTPDTSVEDVVAALRKHELPGLPVVDADGQLVGIVTEADMVLQDDQGDLHIPHYVNLFGGTVFLESLDRYEDRLRKAFASSAEDMMTREPDTVGPDTSVREAARLIHETGHNRLPVVDDGRLVGVVTRLDVLGALAA
;
A
#
# COMPACT_ATOMS: atom_id res chain seq x y z
N MET A 1 3.37 -25.34 -16.96
CA MET A 1 3.95 -24.20 -16.21
C MET A 1 3.21 -22.92 -16.53
N PRO A 2 2.82 -22.11 -15.53
CA PRO A 2 2.27 -20.80 -15.79
C PRO A 2 3.33 -19.89 -16.43
N ASP A 3 2.97 -19.28 -17.53
CA ASP A 3 3.86 -18.37 -18.24
C ASP A 3 3.43 -16.91 -18.15
N ARG A 4 2.16 -16.68 -17.86
CA ARG A 4 1.57 -15.34 -17.84
C ARG A 4 1.03 -15.00 -16.47
N ILE A 5 1.04 -13.72 -16.16
CA ILE A 5 0.56 -13.20 -14.88
C ILE A 5 -0.92 -13.54 -14.66
N ALA A 6 -1.76 -13.53 -15.70
CA ALA A 6 -3.17 -13.89 -15.58
C ALA A 6 -3.39 -15.27 -14.96
N GLU A 7 -2.44 -16.18 -15.12
CA GLU A 7 -2.56 -17.55 -14.62
C GLU A 7 -2.25 -17.69 -13.14
N ILE A 8 -1.56 -16.72 -12.55
CA ILE A 8 -1.08 -16.79 -11.16
C ILE A 8 -1.58 -15.64 -10.26
N MET A 9 -2.19 -14.61 -10.83
CA MET A 9 -2.67 -13.45 -10.07
C MET A 9 -3.88 -13.80 -9.22
N ASP A 10 -4.10 -13.01 -8.17
CA ASP A 10 -5.39 -12.98 -7.48
C ASP A 10 -6.34 -12.11 -8.30
N PRO A 11 -7.42 -12.68 -8.86
CA PRO A 11 -8.35 -11.90 -9.71
C PRO A 11 -9.35 -11.07 -8.91
N ASN A 12 -9.38 -11.22 -7.59
CA ASN A 12 -10.34 -10.53 -6.73
C ASN A 12 -9.62 -9.86 -5.56
N PRO A 13 -8.70 -8.90 -5.84
CA PRO A 13 -7.96 -8.25 -4.77
C PRO A 13 -8.86 -7.34 -3.94
N VAL A 14 -8.49 -7.17 -2.67
CA VAL A 14 -9.12 -6.15 -1.82
C VAL A 14 -8.68 -4.78 -2.34
N THR A 15 -9.63 -3.88 -2.51
CA THR A 15 -9.38 -2.53 -3.02
C THR A 15 -10.07 -1.49 -2.13
N VAL A 16 -9.62 -0.24 -2.29
CA VAL A 16 -10.30 0.92 -1.69
C VAL A 16 -10.54 1.94 -2.79
N THR A 17 -11.35 2.95 -2.49
CA THR A 17 -11.64 4.04 -3.42
C THR A 17 -10.88 5.29 -2.99
N PRO A 18 -10.74 6.31 -3.88
CA PRO A 18 -10.01 7.53 -3.52
C PRO A 18 -10.58 8.25 -2.30
N ASP A 19 -11.88 8.16 -2.07
CA ASP A 19 -12.56 8.81 -0.95
C ASP A 19 -12.64 7.95 0.32
N THR A 20 -12.09 6.73 0.30
CA THR A 20 -12.02 5.89 1.50
C THR A 20 -11.16 6.61 2.55
N SER A 21 -11.67 6.73 3.78
CA SER A 21 -10.93 7.38 4.86
C SER A 21 -9.66 6.60 5.19
N VAL A 22 -8.64 7.30 5.68
CA VAL A 22 -7.40 6.64 6.12
C VAL A 22 -7.69 5.63 7.22
N GLU A 23 -8.64 5.95 8.12
CA GLU A 23 -9.07 5.01 9.15
C GLU A 23 -9.58 3.70 8.56
N ASP A 24 -10.43 3.78 7.53
CA ASP A 24 -10.96 2.59 6.86
C ASP A 24 -9.88 1.86 6.07
N VAL A 25 -8.91 2.58 5.50
CA VAL A 25 -7.75 1.96 4.84
C VAL A 25 -6.96 1.14 5.86
N VAL A 26 -6.66 1.72 7.01
CA VAL A 26 -5.93 1.02 8.08
C VAL A 26 -6.70 -0.22 8.53
N ALA A 27 -8.01 -0.09 8.71
CA ALA A 27 -8.86 -1.21 9.12
C ALA A 27 -8.81 -2.35 8.09
N ALA A 28 -8.84 -2.01 6.79
CA ALA A 28 -8.76 -3.00 5.72
C ALA A 28 -7.40 -3.69 5.67
N LEU A 29 -6.31 -2.94 5.83
CA LEU A 29 -4.97 -3.51 5.87
C LEU A 29 -4.81 -4.51 7.02
N ARG A 30 -5.34 -4.17 8.19
CA ARG A 30 -5.27 -5.04 9.36
C ARG A 30 -6.17 -6.26 9.22
N LYS A 31 -7.39 -6.07 8.76
CA LYS A 31 -8.37 -7.16 8.60
C LYS A 31 -7.86 -8.23 7.65
N HIS A 32 -7.25 -7.82 6.53
CA HIS A 32 -6.78 -8.73 5.49
C HIS A 32 -5.30 -9.05 5.59
N GLU A 33 -4.61 -8.50 6.60
CA GLU A 33 -3.17 -8.70 6.82
C GLU A 33 -2.34 -8.37 5.57
N LEU A 34 -2.62 -7.22 4.98
CA LEU A 34 -1.99 -6.77 3.75
C LEU A 34 -1.07 -5.57 4.00
N PRO A 35 0.07 -5.48 3.28
CA PRO A 35 0.96 -4.32 3.38
C PRO A 35 0.51 -3.14 2.55
N GLY A 36 -0.43 -3.32 1.66
CA GLY A 36 -0.94 -2.26 0.79
C GLY A 36 -2.17 -2.68 0.03
N LEU A 37 -2.86 -1.70 -0.52
CA LEU A 37 -4.12 -1.89 -1.25
C LEU A 37 -4.13 -1.04 -2.51
N PRO A 38 -4.61 -1.58 -3.65
CA PRO A 38 -4.89 -0.77 -4.82
C PRO A 38 -6.05 0.18 -4.55
N VAL A 39 -5.95 1.39 -5.12
CA VAL A 39 -7.01 2.40 -5.09
C VAL A 39 -7.62 2.46 -6.48
N VAL A 40 -8.93 2.22 -6.56
CA VAL A 40 -9.66 2.21 -7.84
C VAL A 40 -10.79 3.23 -7.80
N ASP A 41 -11.09 3.82 -8.94
CA ASP A 41 -12.21 4.74 -9.08
C ASP A 41 -13.53 3.99 -9.33
N ALA A 42 -14.61 4.73 -9.54
CA ALA A 42 -15.95 4.16 -9.76
C ALA A 42 -16.04 3.28 -11.00
N ASP A 43 -15.14 3.49 -11.97
CA ASP A 43 -15.10 2.72 -13.23
C ASP A 43 -14.17 1.50 -13.14
N GLY A 44 -13.54 1.28 -11.98
CA GLY A 44 -12.59 0.19 -11.80
C GLY A 44 -11.19 0.48 -12.32
N GLN A 45 -10.91 1.75 -12.67
CA GLN A 45 -9.59 2.17 -13.11
C GLN A 45 -8.65 2.29 -11.92
N LEU A 46 -7.44 1.79 -12.06
CA LEU A 46 -6.42 1.94 -11.02
C LEU A 46 -5.94 3.39 -11.01
N VAL A 47 -6.06 4.05 -9.87
CA VAL A 47 -5.61 5.45 -9.71
C VAL A 47 -4.42 5.58 -8.77
N GLY A 48 -4.12 4.57 -7.99
CA GLY A 48 -2.97 4.60 -7.10
C GLY A 48 -2.86 3.36 -6.24
N ILE A 49 -1.87 3.37 -5.36
CA ILE A 49 -1.67 2.36 -4.33
C ILE A 49 -1.46 3.07 -3.00
N VAL A 50 -2.08 2.56 -1.95
CA VAL A 50 -1.83 2.99 -0.59
C VAL A 50 -1.16 1.86 0.18
N THR A 51 -0.06 2.17 0.89
CA THR A 51 0.71 1.17 1.63
C THR A 51 0.95 1.64 3.06
N GLU A 52 1.40 0.73 3.91
CA GLU A 52 1.83 1.08 5.26
C GLU A 52 2.95 2.13 5.22
N ALA A 53 3.85 2.02 4.24
CA ALA A 53 4.95 2.96 4.08
C ALA A 53 4.48 4.38 3.80
N ASP A 54 3.39 4.54 3.01
CA ASP A 54 2.82 5.86 2.72
C ASP A 54 2.35 6.55 3.99
N MET A 55 1.80 5.80 4.94
CA MET A 55 1.33 6.33 6.22
C MET A 55 2.49 6.72 7.12
N VAL A 56 3.59 5.97 7.08
CA VAL A 56 4.79 6.26 7.85
C VAL A 56 5.53 7.46 7.27
N LEU A 57 5.53 7.61 5.94
CA LEU A 57 6.20 8.73 5.26
C LEU A 57 5.56 10.09 5.55
N GLN A 58 4.30 10.12 5.90
CA GLN A 58 3.66 11.36 6.37
C GLN A 58 4.30 11.88 7.64
N ASP A 59 5.00 11.03 8.32
CA ASP A 59 5.76 11.34 9.49
C ASP A 59 6.92 12.30 9.19
N ASP A 60 7.57 12.19 8.06
CA ASP A 60 8.64 13.10 7.65
C ASP A 60 8.16 14.54 7.53
N GLN A 61 6.86 14.73 7.42
CA GLN A 61 6.24 16.04 7.44
C GLN A 61 5.74 16.44 8.83
N GLY A 62 6.05 15.64 9.83
CA GLY A 62 5.72 15.89 11.23
C GLY A 62 4.31 15.50 11.64
N ASP A 63 3.58 14.79 10.79
CA ASP A 63 2.16 14.53 11.03
C ASP A 63 1.86 13.25 11.80
N LEU A 64 2.71 12.22 11.69
CA LEU A 64 2.47 10.90 12.28
C LEU A 64 3.68 10.34 13.02
N HIS A 65 4.56 11.17 13.54
CA HIS A 65 5.74 10.65 14.23
C HIS A 65 5.46 10.41 15.73
N ILE A 66 6.30 9.58 16.32
CA ILE A 66 6.29 9.36 17.76
C ILE A 66 6.64 10.68 18.46
N PRO A 67 5.88 11.09 19.49
CA PRO A 67 6.18 12.33 20.21
C PRO A 67 7.63 12.37 20.69
N HIS A 68 8.27 13.52 20.56
CA HIS A 68 9.63 13.70 21.06
C HIS A 68 9.66 13.46 22.57
N TYR A 69 10.61 12.69 23.02
CA TYR A 69 10.75 12.40 24.44
C TYR A 69 12.23 12.29 24.83
N VAL A 70 12.50 12.48 26.07
CA VAL A 70 13.82 12.21 26.70
C VAL A 70 13.61 11.46 27.98
N ASN A 71 14.56 10.62 28.33
CA ASN A 71 14.55 9.92 29.62
C ASN A 71 15.29 10.79 30.66
N LEU A 72 14.57 11.18 31.68
CA LEU A 72 15.13 11.97 32.80
C LEU A 72 14.87 11.24 34.11
N PHE A 73 15.91 11.04 34.91
CA PHE A 73 15.80 10.43 36.25
C PHE A 73 15.06 9.09 36.27
N GLY A 74 15.25 8.29 35.22
CA GLY A 74 14.58 6.99 35.10
C GLY A 74 13.14 7.05 34.60
N GLY A 75 12.64 8.24 34.26
CA GLY A 75 11.32 8.44 33.68
C GLY A 75 11.38 9.00 32.27
N THR A 76 10.28 8.94 31.57
CA THR A 76 10.15 9.50 30.23
C THR A 76 9.43 10.84 30.30
N VAL A 77 10.02 11.88 29.69
CA VAL A 77 9.41 13.19 29.58
C VAL A 77 9.17 13.49 28.10
N PHE A 78 7.93 13.81 27.76
CA PHE A 78 7.59 14.18 26.39
C PHE A 78 7.91 15.64 26.14
N LEU A 79 8.67 15.91 25.08
CA LEU A 79 9.00 17.28 24.66
C LEU A 79 7.85 17.91 23.87
N GLU A 80 6.92 17.11 23.44
CA GLU A 80 5.71 17.52 22.73
C GLU A 80 4.50 17.03 23.53
N SER A 81 3.43 17.84 23.59
CA SER A 81 2.23 17.45 24.32
C SER A 81 1.54 16.28 23.60
N LEU A 82 1.01 15.34 24.38
CA LEU A 82 0.21 14.24 23.84
C LEU A 82 -1.03 14.76 23.10
N ASP A 83 -1.62 15.86 23.55
CA ASP A 83 -2.77 16.46 22.90
C ASP A 83 -2.45 16.89 21.45
N ARG A 84 -1.28 17.48 21.24
CA ARG A 84 -0.83 17.85 19.89
C ARG A 84 -0.65 16.63 19.01
N TYR A 85 -0.08 15.58 19.56
CA TYR A 85 0.14 14.34 18.84
C TYR A 85 -1.20 13.71 18.45
N GLU A 86 -2.15 13.66 19.38
CA GLU A 86 -3.49 13.16 19.10
C GLU A 86 -4.22 13.99 18.04
N ASP A 87 -4.06 15.32 18.06
CA ASP A 87 -4.65 16.19 17.04
C ASP A 87 -4.07 15.90 15.66
N ARG A 88 -2.76 15.66 15.57
CA ARG A 88 -2.12 15.31 14.30
C ARG A 88 -2.61 13.96 13.79
N LEU A 89 -2.75 13.00 14.68
CA LEU A 89 -3.31 11.69 14.32
C LEU A 89 -4.74 11.84 13.81
N ARG A 90 -5.54 12.63 14.49
CA ARG A 90 -6.92 12.87 14.07
C ARG A 90 -7.01 13.50 12.70
N LYS A 91 -6.14 14.47 12.40
CA LYS A 91 -6.08 15.13 11.09
C LYS A 91 -5.63 14.14 10.01
N ALA A 92 -4.65 13.30 10.32
CA ALA A 92 -4.18 12.28 9.40
C ALA A 92 -5.30 11.28 9.08
N PHE A 93 -6.02 10.81 10.11
CA PHE A 93 -7.13 9.89 9.91
C PHE A 93 -8.36 10.54 9.28
N ALA A 94 -8.43 11.87 9.25
CA ALA A 94 -9.47 12.57 8.51
C ALA A 94 -9.18 12.66 7.02
N SER A 95 -7.95 12.34 6.60
CA SER A 95 -7.56 12.33 5.19
C SER A 95 -8.15 11.10 4.50
N SER A 96 -8.16 11.13 3.17
CA SER A 96 -8.63 10.03 2.34
C SER A 96 -7.46 9.28 1.71
N ALA A 97 -7.76 8.11 1.15
CA ALA A 97 -6.78 7.33 0.39
C ALA A 97 -6.12 8.16 -0.72
N GLU A 98 -6.91 9.02 -1.37
CA GLU A 98 -6.40 9.89 -2.44
C GLU A 98 -5.26 10.80 -1.96
N ASP A 99 -5.35 11.28 -0.72
CA ASP A 99 -4.34 12.17 -0.15
C ASP A 99 -3.03 11.45 0.17
N MET A 100 -3.08 10.14 0.36
CA MET A 100 -1.96 9.35 0.83
C MET A 100 -1.37 8.41 -0.20
N MET A 101 -2.12 8.09 -1.23
CA MET A 101 -1.71 7.09 -2.20
C MET A 101 -0.52 7.54 -3.05
N THR A 102 0.25 6.56 -3.52
CA THR A 102 1.23 6.77 -4.57
C THR A 102 0.49 6.71 -5.90
N ARG A 103 0.57 7.78 -6.68
CA ARG A 103 -0.03 7.86 -8.01
C ARG A 103 0.88 7.17 -9.01
N GLU A 104 0.30 6.64 -10.07
CA GLU A 104 1.04 5.95 -11.14
C GLU A 104 1.98 4.87 -10.61
N PRO A 105 1.43 3.86 -9.88
CA PRO A 105 2.26 2.78 -9.38
C PRO A 105 2.79 1.91 -10.50
N ASP A 106 3.88 1.18 -10.23
CA ASP A 106 4.36 0.16 -11.16
C ASP A 106 3.31 -0.93 -11.31
N THR A 107 2.98 -1.29 -12.54
CA THR A 107 1.96 -2.28 -12.85
C THR A 107 2.48 -3.29 -13.87
N VAL A 108 1.77 -4.40 -13.98
CA VAL A 108 1.99 -5.38 -15.05
C VAL A 108 0.66 -5.64 -15.74
N GLY A 109 0.69 -6.19 -16.95
CA GLY A 109 -0.51 -6.61 -17.64
C GLY A 109 -0.80 -8.10 -17.40
N PRO A 110 -2.03 -8.55 -17.70
CA PRO A 110 -2.36 -9.97 -17.56
C PRO A 110 -1.54 -10.86 -18.50
N ASP A 111 -1.10 -10.32 -19.64
CA ASP A 111 -0.28 -11.04 -20.60
C ASP A 111 1.22 -10.90 -20.37
N THR A 112 1.63 -10.14 -19.36
CA THR A 112 3.04 -10.04 -18.98
C THR A 112 3.54 -11.41 -18.57
N SER A 113 4.76 -11.75 -19.00
CA SER A 113 5.36 -13.03 -18.62
C SER A 113 5.74 -13.03 -17.14
N VAL A 114 5.72 -14.21 -16.55
CA VAL A 114 6.15 -14.40 -15.16
C VAL A 114 7.60 -13.93 -14.98
N ARG A 115 8.46 -14.18 -15.95
CA ARG A 115 9.87 -13.75 -15.92
C ARG A 115 10.01 -12.23 -15.89
N GLU A 116 9.22 -11.53 -16.70
CA GLU A 116 9.26 -10.09 -16.74
C GLU A 116 8.78 -9.47 -15.45
N ALA A 117 7.72 -10.03 -14.87
CA ALA A 117 7.24 -9.62 -13.55
C ALA A 117 8.31 -9.87 -12.48
N ALA A 118 9.01 -10.99 -12.53
CA ALA A 118 10.10 -11.30 -11.61
C ALA A 118 11.21 -10.25 -11.70
N ARG A 119 11.57 -9.86 -12.92
CA ARG A 119 12.57 -8.81 -13.13
C ARG A 119 12.13 -7.48 -12.54
N LEU A 120 10.89 -7.09 -12.77
CA LEU A 120 10.33 -5.85 -12.25
C LEU A 120 10.31 -5.85 -10.71
N ILE A 121 9.90 -6.95 -10.11
CA ILE A 121 9.93 -7.11 -8.64
C ILE A 121 11.36 -7.00 -8.11
N HIS A 122 12.31 -7.60 -8.80
CA HIS A 122 13.73 -7.51 -8.41
C HIS A 122 14.26 -6.08 -8.51
N GLU A 123 13.96 -5.39 -9.60
CA GLU A 123 14.44 -4.02 -9.84
C GLU A 123 13.80 -3.00 -8.91
N THR A 124 12.52 -3.14 -8.61
CA THR A 124 11.78 -2.16 -7.80
C THR A 124 11.75 -2.50 -6.31
N GLY A 125 11.95 -3.77 -5.96
CA GLY A 125 11.83 -4.24 -4.59
C GLY A 125 10.40 -4.39 -4.09
N HIS A 126 9.40 -4.20 -4.96
CA HIS A 126 8.00 -4.35 -4.56
C HIS A 126 7.66 -5.80 -4.25
N ASN A 127 6.80 -6.01 -3.27
CA ASN A 127 6.30 -7.36 -2.92
C ASN A 127 5.01 -7.70 -3.66
N ARG A 128 4.34 -6.73 -4.20
CA ARG A 128 3.05 -6.87 -4.86
C ARG A 128 2.98 -5.91 -6.03
N LEU A 129 2.37 -6.36 -7.12
CA LEU A 129 2.15 -5.53 -8.30
C LEU A 129 0.68 -5.60 -8.70
N PRO A 130 0.03 -4.47 -8.92
CA PRO A 130 -1.29 -4.48 -9.54
C PRO A 130 -1.20 -4.98 -10.97
N VAL A 131 -2.18 -5.77 -11.36
CA VAL A 131 -2.32 -6.24 -12.73
C VAL A 131 -3.42 -5.42 -13.39
N VAL A 132 -3.07 -4.73 -14.46
CA VAL A 132 -3.93 -3.75 -15.13
C VAL A 132 -4.11 -4.12 -16.58
N ASP A 133 -5.35 -4.08 -17.04
CA ASP A 133 -5.69 -4.28 -18.45
C ASP A 133 -6.45 -3.06 -18.94
N ASP A 134 -5.83 -2.30 -19.83
CA ASP A 134 -6.40 -1.07 -20.39
C ASP A 134 -6.83 -0.09 -19.28
N GLY A 135 -5.97 0.07 -18.28
CA GLY A 135 -6.22 0.97 -17.14
C GLY A 135 -7.04 0.37 -16.01
N ARG A 136 -7.75 -0.71 -16.25
CA ARG A 136 -8.59 -1.35 -15.24
C ARG A 136 -7.80 -2.35 -14.41
N LEU A 137 -8.03 -2.33 -13.11
CA LEU A 137 -7.44 -3.33 -12.22
C LEU A 137 -8.14 -4.67 -12.46
N VAL A 138 -7.38 -5.69 -12.82
CA VAL A 138 -7.91 -7.05 -13.05
C VAL A 138 -7.37 -8.06 -12.04
N GLY A 139 -6.37 -7.69 -11.26
CA GLY A 139 -5.82 -8.57 -10.25
C GLY A 139 -4.63 -7.97 -9.54
N VAL A 140 -4.03 -8.75 -8.65
CA VAL A 140 -2.77 -8.43 -7.98
C VAL A 140 -1.90 -9.69 -8.01
N VAL A 141 -0.63 -9.52 -8.31
CA VAL A 141 0.35 -10.60 -8.24
C VAL A 141 1.37 -10.29 -7.16
N THR A 142 1.75 -11.29 -6.38
CA THR A 142 2.72 -11.13 -5.30
C THR A 142 4.06 -11.73 -5.67
N ARG A 143 5.10 -11.35 -4.94
CA ARG A 143 6.42 -11.96 -5.08
C ARG A 143 6.35 -13.47 -4.91
N LEU A 144 5.57 -13.95 -3.94
CA LEU A 144 5.43 -15.39 -3.71
C LEU A 144 4.74 -16.10 -4.86
N ASP A 145 3.74 -15.46 -5.49
CA ASP A 145 3.09 -16.02 -6.67
C ASP A 145 4.10 -16.24 -7.80
N VAL A 146 4.93 -15.22 -8.03
CA VAL A 146 5.95 -15.26 -9.09
C VAL A 146 7.02 -16.31 -8.77
N LEU A 147 7.52 -16.33 -7.54
CA LEU A 147 8.53 -17.31 -7.13
C LEU A 147 8.00 -18.74 -7.20
N GLY A 148 6.75 -18.94 -6.80
CA GLY A 148 6.09 -20.24 -6.89
C GLY A 148 5.98 -20.72 -8.33
N ALA A 149 5.64 -19.83 -9.25
CA ALA A 149 5.54 -20.15 -10.67
C ALA A 149 6.89 -20.50 -11.27
N LEU A 150 7.96 -19.80 -10.88
CA LEU A 150 9.31 -20.06 -11.38
C LEU A 150 9.91 -21.34 -10.79
N ALA A 151 9.46 -21.75 -9.62
CA ALA A 151 9.95 -22.97 -8.96
C ALA A 151 9.19 -24.23 -9.39
N ALA A 152 8.09 -24.07 -10.09
CA ALA A 152 7.24 -25.18 -10.51
C ALA A 152 7.84 -25.99 -11.67
#